data_b963b2873751707821fd4cde84d7964f
#
_entry.id   b963b2873751707821fd4cde84d7964f
#
_cell.length_a   1.000
_cell.length_b   1.000
_cell.length_c   1.000
_cell.angle_alpha   90.00
_cell.angle_beta   90.00
_cell.angle_gamma   90.00
#
_symmetry.space_group_name_H-M   'P 1'
#
loop_
_entity.id
_entity.type
_entity.pdbx_description
1 polymer ?
#
loop_
_entity_poly.entity_id
_entity_poly.type
_entity_poly.pdbx_seq_one_letter_code
_entity_poly.pdbx_strand_id
1 'polypeptide(L)'
;GELMDAIDNEIAEPVREMDKPFLMSVEDVFSITGRGTVATGRIERGVVKVNEAVEIVGLKDTVVSVVTGIEMFRKLLDSGQAGDNVGILLRGIDKDGIQRGQVLAAPKSILPHKKAKAEIYVLSKDEGGRHTPFFNGYRPQFYFRTTDVTGIVNLPKGVEMIMPGDNIAVEIDLIVPIAMEKTQKFAIREGGRTIGAGRVSEIIE
;
A
#
# COMPACT_ATOMS: atom_id res chain seq x y z
N GLY A 1 9.23 35.92 -1.72
CA GLY A 1 10.08 36.39 -0.60
C GLY A 1 11.12 35.33 -0.27
N GLU A 2 12.17 35.64 0.48
CA GLU A 2 13.35 34.77 0.72
C GLU A 2 13.05 33.32 1.03
N LEU A 3 12.00 33.02 1.83
CA LEU A 3 11.59 31.64 2.13
C LEU A 3 11.09 30.91 0.89
N MET A 4 10.28 31.53 0.07
CA MET A 4 9.75 30.91 -1.16
C MET A 4 10.88 30.72 -2.18
N ASP A 5 11.76 31.70 -2.31
CA ASP A 5 12.91 31.61 -3.20
C ASP A 5 13.88 30.50 -2.75
N ALA A 6 14.05 30.30 -1.43
CA ALA A 6 14.83 29.20 -0.88
C ALA A 6 14.16 27.83 -1.14
N ILE A 7 12.83 27.70 -0.97
CA ILE A 7 12.09 26.49 -1.27
C ILE A 7 12.23 26.11 -2.75
N ASP A 8 12.05 27.09 -3.64
CA ASP A 8 12.10 26.85 -5.09
C ASP A 8 13.52 26.48 -5.58
N ASN A 9 14.56 26.95 -4.90
CA ASN A 9 15.96 26.69 -5.29
C ASN A 9 16.58 25.46 -4.60
N GLU A 10 16.18 25.16 -3.36
CA GLU A 10 16.83 24.10 -2.55
C GLU A 10 16.06 22.77 -2.56
N ILE A 11 14.74 22.79 -2.83
CA ILE A 11 13.91 21.59 -2.86
C ILE A 11 13.70 21.15 -4.30
N ALA A 12 14.38 20.08 -4.70
CA ALA A 12 14.18 19.48 -6.01
C ALA A 12 12.77 18.93 -6.15
N GLU A 13 12.15 19.09 -7.33
CA GLU A 13 10.87 18.41 -7.63
C GLU A 13 11.04 16.89 -7.51
N PRO A 14 10.09 16.19 -6.85
CA PRO A 14 10.14 14.74 -6.73
C PRO A 14 10.05 14.08 -8.12
N VAL A 15 10.94 13.12 -8.36
CA VAL A 15 10.90 12.33 -9.59
C VAL A 15 9.62 11.49 -9.60
N ARG A 16 8.78 11.69 -10.61
CA ARG A 16 7.55 10.92 -10.81
C ARG A 16 7.86 9.69 -11.67
N GLU A 17 7.58 8.50 -11.16
CA GLU A 17 7.82 7.23 -11.85
C GLU A 17 6.73 6.96 -12.90
N MET A 18 6.70 7.71 -13.98
CA MET A 18 5.66 7.62 -15.01
C MET A 18 5.85 6.44 -15.97
N ASP A 19 7.07 5.94 -16.12
CA ASP A 19 7.43 4.86 -17.05
C ASP A 19 7.13 3.45 -16.50
N LYS A 20 6.73 3.36 -15.22
CA LYS A 20 6.35 2.10 -14.59
C LYS A 20 4.87 1.77 -14.85
N PRO A 21 4.47 0.49 -14.76
CA PRO A 21 3.06 0.12 -14.80
C PRO A 21 2.23 0.87 -13.76
N PHE A 22 1.04 1.32 -14.15
CA PHE A 22 0.13 2.05 -13.27
C PHE A 22 -0.15 1.32 -11.96
N LEU A 23 -0.13 2.06 -10.86
CA LEU A 23 -0.51 1.59 -9.53
C LEU A 23 -1.08 2.76 -8.71
N MET A 24 -2.26 2.56 -8.15
CA MET A 24 -2.92 3.49 -7.25
C MET A 24 -3.44 2.75 -6.01
N SER A 25 -3.07 3.21 -4.83
CA SER A 25 -3.66 2.71 -3.58
C SER A 25 -5.06 3.25 -3.38
N VAL A 26 -6.02 2.38 -3.07
CA VAL A 26 -7.41 2.78 -2.77
C VAL A 26 -7.49 3.30 -1.33
N GLU A 27 -7.85 4.58 -1.18
CA GLU A 27 -8.00 5.25 0.11
C GLU A 27 -9.47 5.31 0.55
N ASP A 28 -10.39 5.56 -0.38
CA ASP A 28 -11.82 5.59 -0.12
C ASP A 28 -12.61 5.14 -1.34
N VAL A 29 -13.86 4.70 -1.09
CA VAL A 29 -14.76 4.18 -2.13
C VAL A 29 -16.17 4.72 -1.90
N PHE A 30 -16.77 5.27 -2.93
CA PHE A 30 -18.16 5.73 -2.91
C PHE A 30 -18.86 5.48 -4.25
N SER A 31 -20.17 5.42 -4.21
CA SER A 31 -20.99 5.26 -5.40
C SER A 31 -21.64 6.58 -5.80
N ILE A 32 -21.66 6.87 -7.10
CA ILE A 32 -22.40 7.97 -7.67
C ILE A 32 -23.62 7.39 -8.39
N THR A 33 -24.82 7.78 -7.94
CA THR A 33 -26.07 7.30 -8.52
C THR A 33 -26.11 7.54 -10.04
N GLY A 34 -26.33 6.48 -10.80
CA GLY A 34 -26.37 6.51 -12.27
C GLY A 34 -25.04 6.59 -12.98
N ARG A 35 -23.90 6.65 -12.24
CA ARG A 35 -22.54 6.71 -12.84
C ARG A 35 -21.66 5.51 -12.48
N GLY A 36 -21.83 4.93 -11.29
CA GLY A 36 -21.06 3.76 -10.85
C GLY A 36 -20.21 4.01 -9.60
N THR A 37 -19.24 3.15 -9.38
CA THR A 37 -18.35 3.20 -8.21
C THR A 37 -17.08 3.98 -8.52
N VAL A 38 -16.71 4.86 -7.60
CA VAL A 38 -15.49 5.66 -7.65
C VAL A 38 -14.54 5.19 -6.56
N ALA A 39 -13.32 4.88 -6.93
CA ALA A 39 -12.21 4.67 -6.02
C ALA A 39 -11.32 5.90 -6.02
N THR A 40 -11.04 6.44 -4.83
CA THR A 40 -10.11 7.56 -4.67
C THR A 40 -8.80 7.11 -4.10
N GLY A 41 -7.75 7.80 -4.47
CA GLY A 41 -6.41 7.54 -3.94
C GLY A 41 -5.33 8.29 -4.70
N ARG A 42 -4.10 8.10 -4.23
CA ARG A 42 -2.93 8.65 -4.87
C ARG A 42 -2.35 7.63 -5.86
N ILE A 43 -2.06 8.09 -7.07
CA ILE A 43 -1.30 7.31 -8.03
C ILE A 43 0.16 7.25 -7.57
N GLU A 44 0.63 6.04 -7.25
CA GLU A 44 2.00 5.82 -6.76
C GLU A 44 3.00 5.87 -7.92
N ARG A 45 2.63 5.28 -9.06
CA ARG A 45 3.47 5.19 -10.25
C ARG A 45 2.64 4.99 -11.52
N GLY A 46 3.26 5.24 -12.65
CA GLY A 46 2.67 5.05 -13.98
C GLY A 46 1.66 6.11 -14.36
N VAL A 47 0.97 5.82 -15.43
CA VAL A 47 -0.10 6.65 -16.02
C VAL A 47 -1.30 5.75 -16.29
N VAL A 48 -2.50 6.26 -16.08
CA VAL A 48 -3.77 5.60 -16.44
C VAL A 48 -4.62 6.55 -17.27
N LYS A 49 -5.31 6.00 -18.29
CA LYS A 49 -6.20 6.76 -19.16
C LYS A 49 -7.63 6.25 -19.08
N VAL A 50 -8.55 7.11 -19.45
CA VAL A 50 -9.95 6.72 -19.64
C VAL A 50 -10.03 5.64 -20.74
N ASN A 51 -10.87 4.63 -20.52
CA ASN A 51 -11.05 3.41 -21.31
C ASN A 51 -9.93 2.36 -21.19
N GLU A 52 -8.94 2.55 -20.34
CA GLU A 52 -7.97 1.50 -20.04
C GLU A 52 -8.52 0.47 -19.04
N ALA A 53 -8.08 -0.78 -19.22
CA ALA A 53 -8.37 -1.86 -18.28
C ALA A 53 -7.45 -1.75 -17.06
N VAL A 54 -8.02 -2.00 -15.88
CA VAL A 54 -7.29 -2.06 -14.61
C VAL A 54 -7.72 -3.28 -13.82
N GLU A 55 -6.85 -3.76 -12.96
CA GLU A 55 -7.15 -4.81 -11.98
C GLU A 55 -7.29 -4.20 -10.57
N ILE A 56 -8.28 -4.72 -9.84
CA ILE A 56 -8.48 -4.47 -8.41
C ILE A 56 -7.82 -5.62 -7.68
N VAL A 57 -6.73 -5.37 -6.97
CA VAL A 57 -5.86 -6.41 -6.39
C VAL A 57 -5.77 -6.29 -4.87
N GLY A 58 -5.79 -7.43 -4.19
CA GLY A 58 -5.62 -7.57 -2.74
C GLY A 58 -6.93 -7.74 -1.97
N LEU A 59 -6.84 -8.28 -0.77
CA LEU A 59 -7.92 -8.55 0.19
C LEU A 59 -8.98 -9.56 -0.28
N LYS A 60 -9.33 -9.54 -1.54
CA LYS A 60 -10.31 -10.40 -2.23
C LYS A 60 -9.72 -10.93 -3.53
N ASP A 61 -10.49 -11.74 -4.24
CA ASP A 61 -10.13 -12.20 -5.58
C ASP A 61 -9.93 -11.00 -6.52
N THR A 62 -8.93 -11.09 -7.38
CA THR A 62 -8.62 -10.04 -8.35
C THR A 62 -9.74 -9.89 -9.36
N VAL A 63 -10.21 -8.67 -9.55
CA VAL A 63 -11.27 -8.33 -10.50
C VAL A 63 -10.75 -7.36 -11.54
N VAL A 64 -11.10 -7.59 -12.80
CA VAL A 64 -10.79 -6.68 -13.91
C VAL A 64 -11.93 -5.68 -14.08
N SER A 65 -11.59 -4.41 -14.29
CA SER A 65 -12.53 -3.36 -14.62
C SER A 65 -11.95 -2.43 -15.68
N VAL A 66 -12.75 -1.47 -16.13
CA VAL A 66 -12.35 -0.45 -17.10
C VAL A 66 -12.58 0.93 -16.48
N VAL A 67 -11.61 1.80 -16.60
CA VAL A 67 -11.71 3.20 -16.20
C VAL A 67 -12.66 3.94 -17.13
N THR A 68 -13.76 4.46 -16.60
CA THR A 68 -14.76 5.23 -17.36
C THR A 68 -14.68 6.72 -17.15
N GLY A 69 -13.90 7.16 -16.15
CA GLY A 69 -13.65 8.57 -15.88
C GLY A 69 -12.56 8.75 -14.85
N ILE A 70 -11.87 9.85 -14.93
CA ILE A 70 -10.85 10.29 -13.97
C ILE A 70 -11.18 11.71 -13.58
N GLU A 71 -11.20 11.99 -12.28
CA GLU A 71 -11.54 13.31 -11.76
C GLU A 71 -10.51 13.76 -10.72
N MET A 72 -10.06 15.01 -10.83
CA MET A 72 -9.21 15.66 -9.84
C MET A 72 -9.68 17.10 -9.63
N PHE A 73 -9.90 17.51 -8.37
CA PHE A 73 -10.39 18.85 -8.01
C PHE A 73 -11.67 19.27 -8.78
N ARG A 74 -12.63 18.34 -8.94
CA ARG A 74 -13.88 18.53 -9.68
C ARG A 74 -13.71 18.80 -11.18
N LYS A 75 -12.55 18.43 -11.74
CA LYS A 75 -12.28 18.49 -13.17
C LYS A 75 -12.11 17.10 -13.72
N LEU A 76 -12.77 16.81 -14.83
CA LEU A 76 -12.58 15.58 -15.57
C LEU A 76 -11.24 15.64 -16.31
N LEU A 77 -10.51 14.54 -16.29
CA LEU A 77 -9.23 14.37 -16.93
C LEU A 77 -9.28 13.19 -17.91
N ASP A 78 -8.53 13.26 -18.99
CA ASP A 78 -8.34 12.14 -19.91
C ASP A 78 -7.36 11.10 -19.36
N SER A 79 -6.44 11.53 -18.49
CA SER A 79 -5.45 10.67 -17.85
C SER A 79 -5.06 11.17 -16.46
N GLY A 80 -4.60 10.25 -15.60
CA GLY A 80 -3.95 10.53 -14.33
C GLY A 80 -2.54 9.94 -14.31
N GLN A 81 -1.63 10.54 -13.56
CA GLN A 81 -0.21 10.16 -13.54
C GLN A 81 0.34 10.10 -12.12
N ALA A 82 1.50 9.48 -11.98
CA ALA A 82 2.22 9.35 -10.71
C ALA A 82 2.25 10.68 -9.94
N GLY A 83 1.85 10.64 -8.66
CA GLY A 83 1.77 11.80 -7.78
C GLY A 83 0.39 12.48 -7.73
N ASP A 84 -0.50 12.20 -8.68
CA ASP A 84 -1.84 12.76 -8.69
C ASP A 84 -2.75 12.09 -7.66
N ASN A 85 -3.61 12.88 -7.02
CA ASN A 85 -4.67 12.39 -6.13
C ASN A 85 -5.99 12.46 -6.87
N VAL A 86 -6.54 11.32 -7.26
CA VAL A 86 -7.66 11.24 -8.21
C VAL A 86 -8.81 10.37 -7.71
N GLY A 87 -9.99 10.60 -8.26
CA GLY A 87 -11.10 9.67 -8.23
C GLY A 87 -11.21 8.96 -9.57
N ILE A 88 -11.17 7.63 -9.56
CA ILE A 88 -11.29 6.78 -10.74
C ILE A 88 -12.66 6.11 -10.75
N LEU A 89 -13.45 6.39 -11.77
CA LEU A 89 -14.75 5.76 -12.01
C LEU A 89 -14.56 4.43 -12.72
N LEU A 90 -15.11 3.37 -12.14
CA LEU A 90 -14.95 1.99 -12.59
C LEU A 90 -16.25 1.43 -13.19
N ARG A 91 -16.12 0.69 -14.30
CA ARG A 91 -17.25 0.04 -14.97
C ARG A 91 -17.61 -1.27 -14.28
N GLY A 92 -18.91 -1.45 -14.00
CA GLY A 92 -19.45 -2.75 -13.57
C GLY A 92 -18.95 -3.22 -12.20
N ILE A 93 -18.44 -2.31 -11.36
CA ILE A 93 -18.02 -2.60 -9.99
C ILE A 93 -19.03 -1.98 -9.03
N ASP A 94 -19.62 -2.83 -8.21
CA ASP A 94 -20.44 -2.39 -7.09
C ASP A 94 -19.56 -1.86 -5.95
N LYS A 95 -20.16 -1.04 -5.06
CA LYS A 95 -19.43 -0.47 -3.92
C LYS A 95 -18.73 -1.53 -3.06
N ASP A 96 -19.35 -2.71 -2.91
CA ASP A 96 -18.81 -3.82 -2.14
C ASP A 96 -17.76 -4.65 -2.91
N GLY A 97 -17.61 -4.41 -4.21
CA GLY A 97 -16.61 -5.06 -5.09
C GLY A 97 -15.20 -4.50 -4.94
N ILE A 98 -15.08 -3.33 -4.33
CA ILE A 98 -13.79 -2.66 -4.08
C ILE A 98 -13.81 -2.04 -2.69
N GLN A 99 -12.67 -2.01 -2.02
CA GLN A 99 -12.56 -1.43 -0.69
C GLN A 99 -11.18 -0.80 -0.45
N ARG A 100 -11.12 0.08 0.55
CA ARG A 100 -9.85 0.63 1.03
C ARG A 100 -8.86 -0.48 1.34
N GLY A 101 -7.61 -0.27 0.95
CA GLY A 101 -6.52 -1.24 1.14
C GLY A 101 -6.22 -2.12 -0.06
N GLN A 102 -7.14 -2.20 -1.02
CA GLN A 102 -6.84 -2.75 -2.33
C GLN A 102 -6.06 -1.74 -3.18
N VAL A 103 -5.54 -2.17 -4.30
CA VAL A 103 -4.92 -1.29 -5.29
C VAL A 103 -5.64 -1.41 -6.63
N LEU A 104 -5.64 -0.32 -7.40
CA LEU A 104 -5.89 -0.35 -8.83
C LEU A 104 -4.53 -0.42 -9.52
N ALA A 105 -4.37 -1.37 -10.41
CA ALA A 105 -3.10 -1.61 -11.09
C ALA A 105 -3.29 -1.89 -12.58
N ALA A 106 -2.25 -1.65 -13.36
CA ALA A 106 -2.20 -2.17 -14.73
C ALA A 106 -2.33 -3.70 -14.71
N PRO A 107 -3.02 -4.32 -15.68
CA PRO A 107 -3.26 -5.75 -15.66
C PRO A 107 -1.97 -6.57 -15.52
N LYS A 108 -1.97 -7.53 -14.59
CA LYS A 108 -0.85 -8.44 -14.27
C LYS A 108 0.44 -7.78 -13.81
N SER A 109 0.39 -6.51 -13.39
CA SER A 109 1.59 -5.77 -12.95
C SER A 109 1.93 -5.97 -11.47
N ILE A 110 0.97 -6.40 -10.66
CA ILE A 110 1.13 -6.75 -9.25
C ILE A 110 0.18 -7.88 -8.89
N LEU A 111 0.59 -8.76 -7.99
CA LEU A 111 -0.20 -9.90 -7.56
C LEU A 111 -0.53 -9.84 -6.06
N PRO A 112 -1.63 -10.49 -5.63
CA PRO A 112 -1.94 -10.63 -4.22
C PRO A 112 -1.08 -11.74 -3.59
N HIS A 113 -0.50 -11.48 -2.42
CA HIS A 113 0.34 -12.40 -1.68
C HIS A 113 0.02 -12.39 -0.19
N LYS A 114 0.23 -13.53 0.48
CA LYS A 114 0.06 -13.69 1.92
C LYS A 114 1.38 -13.84 2.65
N LYS A 115 2.40 -14.44 2.00
CA LYS A 115 3.66 -14.79 2.65
C LYS A 115 4.84 -14.09 2.01
N ALA A 116 5.68 -13.53 2.85
CA ALA A 116 6.90 -12.88 2.43
C ALA A 116 7.99 -12.97 3.50
N LYS A 117 9.25 -12.92 3.05
CA LYS A 117 10.36 -12.56 3.93
C LYS A 117 10.47 -11.06 4.00
N ALA A 118 10.80 -10.56 5.16
CA ALA A 118 10.95 -9.13 5.41
C ALA A 118 12.12 -8.87 6.36
N GLU A 119 12.77 -7.75 6.16
CA GLU A 119 13.66 -7.16 7.16
C GLU A 119 12.85 -6.20 8.00
N ILE A 120 12.86 -6.39 9.32
CA ILE A 120 12.12 -5.56 10.26
C ILE A 120 13.05 -4.93 11.28
N TYR A 121 12.73 -3.70 11.65
CA TYR A 121 13.29 -3.00 12.79
C TYR A 121 12.24 -2.84 13.86
N VAL A 122 12.51 -3.28 15.07
CA VAL A 122 11.61 -3.17 16.22
C VAL A 122 11.99 -1.92 17.00
N LEU A 123 11.07 -0.96 17.09
CA LEU A 123 11.31 0.30 17.80
C LEU A 123 11.66 0.04 19.27
N SER A 124 12.69 0.70 19.74
CA SER A 124 13.08 0.73 21.15
C SER A 124 12.05 1.50 21.99
N LYS A 125 12.18 1.38 23.32
CA LYS A 125 11.34 2.12 24.27
C LYS A 125 11.45 3.63 24.05
N ASP A 126 12.66 4.14 23.85
CA ASP A 126 12.92 5.57 23.70
C ASP A 126 12.37 6.14 22.39
N GLU A 127 12.17 5.28 21.39
CA GLU A 127 11.50 5.60 20.11
C GLU A 127 9.97 5.46 20.19
N GLY A 128 9.41 5.19 21.37
CA GLY A 128 7.98 4.99 21.58
C GLY A 128 7.49 3.57 21.26
N GLY A 129 8.40 2.64 21.06
CA GLY A 129 8.12 1.23 20.80
C GLY A 129 7.75 0.41 22.03
N ARG A 130 8.04 -0.89 21.95
CA ARG A 130 7.78 -1.86 23.04
C ARG A 130 8.84 -1.79 24.14
N HIS A 131 8.46 -2.30 25.32
CA HIS A 131 9.36 -2.51 26.45
C HIS A 131 9.76 -3.98 26.62
N THR A 132 9.01 -4.87 25.99
CA THR A 132 9.15 -6.32 26.13
C THR A 132 9.45 -6.96 24.79
N PRO A 133 10.22 -8.05 24.78
CA PRO A 133 10.44 -8.82 23.56
C PRO A 133 9.13 -9.43 23.04
N PHE A 134 9.15 -9.87 21.80
CA PHE A 134 8.12 -10.76 21.28
C PHE A 134 8.74 -12.06 20.75
N PHE A 135 7.93 -13.10 20.78
CA PHE A 135 8.33 -14.47 20.49
C PHE A 135 7.83 -14.92 19.13
N ASN A 136 8.28 -16.08 18.69
CA ASN A 136 7.78 -16.72 17.48
C ASN A 136 6.25 -16.88 17.53
N GLY A 137 5.59 -16.60 16.42
CA GLY A 137 4.13 -16.63 16.34
C GLY A 137 3.43 -15.35 16.81
N TYR A 138 4.17 -14.27 17.11
CA TYR A 138 3.59 -12.98 17.44
C TYR A 138 2.68 -12.46 16.33
N ARG A 139 1.53 -11.89 16.69
CA ARG A 139 0.45 -11.52 15.76
C ARG A 139 0.10 -10.03 15.83
N PRO A 140 0.93 -9.14 15.27
CA PRO A 140 0.63 -7.72 15.17
C PRO A 140 -0.24 -7.40 13.96
N GLN A 141 -0.52 -6.11 13.77
CA GLN A 141 -1.06 -5.54 12.54
C GLN A 141 0.07 -5.01 11.66
N PHE A 142 0.04 -5.39 10.41
CA PHE A 142 0.95 -4.92 9.37
C PHE A 142 0.24 -3.87 8.52
N TYR A 143 0.78 -2.67 8.49
CA TYR A 143 0.25 -1.57 7.70
C TYR A 143 0.95 -1.49 6.35
N PHE A 144 0.28 -1.96 5.33
CA PHE A 144 0.72 -1.87 3.94
C PHE A 144 -0.12 -0.82 3.21
N ARG A 145 0.50 0.20 2.64
CA ARG A 145 -0.19 1.30 1.96
C ARG A 145 -1.32 1.90 2.80
N THR A 146 -2.57 1.63 2.45
CA THR A 146 -3.76 2.23 3.08
C THR A 146 -4.54 1.27 3.98
N THR A 147 -4.05 0.05 4.19
CA THR A 147 -4.72 -0.97 5.02
C THR A 147 -3.82 -1.56 6.08
N ASP A 148 -4.46 -2.07 7.13
CA ASP A 148 -3.86 -2.92 8.14
C ASP A 148 -4.36 -4.36 7.98
N VAL A 149 -3.46 -5.30 8.12
CA VAL A 149 -3.74 -6.73 8.06
C VAL A 149 -3.04 -7.42 9.21
N THR A 150 -3.77 -8.25 9.94
CA THR A 150 -3.17 -9.12 10.94
C THR A 150 -2.29 -10.16 10.27
N GLY A 151 -1.12 -10.41 10.80
CA GLY A 151 -0.22 -11.45 10.31
C GLY A 151 0.58 -12.06 11.45
N ILE A 152 1.23 -13.16 11.15
CA ILE A 152 2.10 -13.91 12.06
C ILE A 152 3.54 -13.61 11.71
N VAL A 153 4.35 -13.31 12.73
CA VAL A 153 5.81 -13.21 12.60
C VAL A 153 6.43 -14.55 12.92
N ASN A 154 7.09 -15.15 11.94
CA ASN A 154 7.85 -16.39 12.11
C ASN A 154 9.34 -16.05 12.18
N LEU A 155 9.97 -16.40 13.29
CA LEU A 155 11.38 -16.14 13.53
C LEU A 155 12.26 -17.17 12.83
N PRO A 156 13.49 -16.80 12.43
CA PRO A 156 14.45 -17.73 11.88
C PRO A 156 14.83 -18.82 12.90
N LYS A 157 15.26 -19.98 12.42
CA LYS A 157 15.71 -21.09 13.29
C LYS A 157 16.80 -20.62 14.24
N GLY A 158 16.64 -20.97 15.53
CA GLY A 158 17.62 -20.62 16.57
C GLY A 158 17.40 -19.25 17.22
N VAL A 159 16.43 -18.48 16.76
CA VAL A 159 16.00 -17.22 17.40
C VAL A 159 14.72 -17.48 18.18
N GLU A 160 14.77 -17.31 19.49
CA GLU A 160 13.61 -17.52 20.36
C GLU A 160 12.76 -16.27 20.54
N MET A 161 13.40 -15.10 20.51
CA MET A 161 12.73 -13.81 20.72
C MET A 161 13.44 -12.69 19.95
N ILE A 162 12.72 -11.59 19.76
CA ILE A 162 13.23 -10.32 19.22
C ILE A 162 13.10 -9.25 20.30
N MET A 163 14.18 -8.51 20.54
CA MET A 163 14.22 -7.41 21.51
C MET A 163 13.86 -6.08 20.86
N PRO A 164 13.29 -5.13 21.60
CA PRO A 164 13.21 -3.74 21.16
C PRO A 164 14.60 -3.21 20.77
N GLY A 165 14.71 -2.59 19.59
CA GLY A 165 15.99 -2.12 19.02
C GLY A 165 16.64 -3.10 18.02
N ASP A 166 16.12 -4.31 17.89
CA ASP A 166 16.66 -5.30 16.97
C ASP A 166 16.28 -5.01 15.51
N ASN A 167 17.21 -5.35 14.62
CA ASN A 167 16.98 -5.41 13.17
C ASN A 167 17.20 -6.85 12.72
N ILE A 168 16.18 -7.48 12.14
CA ILE A 168 16.20 -8.92 11.84
C ILE A 168 15.36 -9.26 10.62
N ALA A 169 15.79 -10.29 9.89
CA ALA A 169 15.00 -10.92 8.85
C ALA A 169 14.00 -11.92 9.44
N VAL A 170 12.75 -11.80 9.06
CA VAL A 170 11.66 -12.67 9.51
C VAL A 170 10.81 -13.13 8.32
N GLU A 171 10.00 -14.15 8.54
CA GLU A 171 8.91 -14.53 7.65
C GLU A 171 7.59 -13.99 8.20
N ILE A 172 6.81 -13.35 7.34
CA ILE A 172 5.45 -12.88 7.67
C ILE A 172 4.41 -13.70 6.93
N ASP A 173 3.34 -14.06 7.64
CA ASP A 173 2.20 -14.80 7.10
C ASP A 173 0.92 -14.02 7.42
N LEU A 174 0.33 -13.38 6.41
CA LEU A 174 -0.85 -12.52 6.55
C LEU A 174 -2.12 -13.36 6.50
N ILE A 175 -3.15 -12.97 7.26
CA ILE A 175 -4.44 -13.68 7.27
C ILE A 175 -5.23 -13.52 5.97
N VAL A 176 -4.99 -12.44 5.22
CA VAL A 176 -5.60 -12.17 3.91
C VAL A 176 -4.52 -11.74 2.91
N PRO A 177 -4.71 -12.00 1.61
CA PRO A 177 -3.75 -11.57 0.60
C PRO A 177 -3.80 -10.05 0.43
N ILE A 178 -2.67 -9.43 0.19
CA ILE A 178 -2.56 -8.02 -0.18
C ILE A 178 -1.76 -7.88 -1.48
N ALA A 179 -2.00 -6.79 -2.20
CA ALA A 179 -1.13 -6.42 -3.32
C ALA A 179 0.27 -6.10 -2.79
N MET A 180 1.21 -7.03 -3.00
CA MET A 180 2.54 -6.98 -2.41
C MET A 180 3.61 -7.06 -3.49
N GLU A 181 4.70 -6.33 -3.27
CA GLU A 181 5.87 -6.37 -4.13
C GLU A 181 7.17 -6.31 -3.33
N LYS A 182 8.25 -6.77 -3.95
CA LYS A 182 9.59 -6.69 -3.35
C LYS A 182 9.95 -5.22 -3.09
N THR A 183 10.66 -4.97 -2.00
CA THR A 183 11.08 -3.66 -1.49
C THR A 183 9.97 -2.79 -0.89
N GLN A 184 8.71 -3.25 -0.92
CA GLN A 184 7.60 -2.51 -0.30
C GLN A 184 7.81 -2.36 1.21
N LYS A 185 7.66 -1.12 1.67
CA LYS A 185 7.73 -0.77 3.10
C LYS A 185 6.39 -1.01 3.78
N PHE A 186 6.45 -1.30 5.08
CA PHE A 186 5.28 -1.42 5.94
C PHE A 186 5.62 -1.01 7.37
N ALA A 187 4.60 -0.65 8.13
CA ALA A 187 4.70 -0.44 9.57
C ALA A 187 4.11 -1.63 10.32
N ILE A 188 4.63 -1.91 11.52
CA ILE A 188 4.11 -2.90 12.45
C ILE A 188 3.45 -2.16 13.60
N ARG A 189 2.19 -2.49 13.90
CA ARG A 189 1.42 -1.81 14.94
C ARG A 189 0.77 -2.79 15.91
N GLU A 190 0.64 -2.35 17.13
CA GLU A 190 -0.03 -3.04 18.22
C GLU A 190 -0.89 -2.03 19.00
N GLY A 191 -2.18 -2.29 19.14
CA GLY A 191 -3.08 -1.42 19.88
C GLY A 191 -3.06 0.05 19.44
N GLY A 192 -2.93 0.32 18.13
CA GLY A 192 -2.86 1.68 17.59
C GLY A 192 -1.48 2.35 17.65
N ARG A 193 -0.50 1.72 18.30
CA ARG A 193 0.89 2.21 18.41
C ARG A 193 1.79 1.55 17.37
N THR A 194 2.62 2.31 16.69
CA THR A 194 3.68 1.77 15.84
C THR A 194 4.80 1.23 16.73
N ILE A 195 5.13 -0.05 16.54
CA ILE A 195 6.15 -0.77 17.30
C ILE A 195 7.33 -1.22 16.45
N GLY A 196 7.25 -1.02 15.15
CA GLY A 196 8.31 -1.38 14.24
C GLY A 196 7.99 -0.96 12.81
N ALA A 197 8.96 -1.13 11.95
CA ALA A 197 8.84 -0.93 10.52
C ALA A 197 9.62 -2.02 9.78
N GLY A 198 9.25 -2.28 8.55
CA GLY A 198 9.94 -3.29 7.76
C GLY A 198 9.84 -3.04 6.27
N ARG A 199 10.55 -3.88 5.54
CA ARG A 199 10.55 -3.91 4.09
C ARG A 199 10.53 -5.35 3.60
N VAL A 200 9.68 -5.63 2.63
CA VAL A 200 9.62 -6.94 1.97
C VAL A 200 10.92 -7.19 1.22
N SER A 201 11.61 -8.28 1.54
CA SER A 201 12.85 -8.70 0.86
C SER A 201 12.58 -9.72 -0.24
N GLU A 202 11.65 -10.64 -0.01
CA GLU A 202 11.30 -11.72 -0.94
C GLU A 202 9.82 -12.10 -0.75
N ILE A 203 9.12 -12.36 -1.85
CA ILE A 203 7.76 -12.91 -1.83
C ILE A 203 7.84 -14.43 -1.88
N ILE A 204 7.10 -15.11 -1.01
CA ILE A 204 7.08 -16.58 -0.92
C ILE A 204 5.83 -17.14 -1.59
N GLU A 205 4.64 -16.55 -1.28
CA GLU A 205 3.33 -17.01 -1.77
C GLU A 205 2.30 -15.88 -1.77
#